data_46dfe02b8ce6d48dbd80bb92880dafb9
#
_entry.id   46dfe02b8ce6d48dbd80bb92880dafb9
#
_cell.length_a   1.000
_cell.length_b   1.000
_cell.length_c   1.000
_cell.angle_alpha   90.00
_cell.angle_beta   90.00
_cell.angle_gamma   90.00
#
_symmetry.space_group_name_H-M   'P 1'
#
loop_
_entity.id
_entity.type
_entity.pdbx_description
1 polymer ?
#
loop_
_entity_poly.entity_id
_entity_poly.type
_entity_poly.pdbx_seq_one_letter_code
_entity_poly.pdbx_strand_id
1 'polypeptide(L)'
;MQLQPFHLSSGNLIADRRFEWARDREAKGDLAGAADLLMQTLELAPGYGSAWFVLGELREKLGDRAGAIAAFEHAKAADPSDHHGATVHLMWLGARAMAAMPEGYVRALFDGYAPGFDKALTEDLGYRAPELLFDTVQAAHAGARMKFGSVLDLGCGTGLAALPFRPFSDWMVGVDLSAAMLAQARGKGLYDRLIEAEVQSYLAEEAKIGARYHLVLAADVFMYFDDLGPVLKAAAQVVAPVGQLAFSVETHDGDGVLLRETLRYAHSKAHVLLAVAAAGLKPFSLDSVSTRTEKGVPVPGLIVLAIH
;
A
#
# COMPACT_ATOMS: atom_id res chain seq x y z
N MET A 1 -3.17 4.97 14.28
CA MET A 1 -3.63 3.57 14.25
C MET A 1 -2.47 2.69 14.67
N GLN A 2 -2.61 1.93 15.78
CA GLN A 2 -1.59 0.96 16.17
C GLN A 2 -1.88 -0.34 15.43
N LEU A 3 -0.94 -0.76 14.56
CA LEU A 3 -0.93 -2.10 14.00
C LEU A 3 -0.98 -3.13 15.13
N GLN A 4 -1.83 -4.13 15.02
CA GLN A 4 -1.55 -5.37 15.71
C GLN A 4 -0.39 -6.02 14.96
N PRO A 5 0.81 -6.05 15.54
CA PRO A 5 1.96 -6.58 14.82
C PRO A 5 1.72 -8.06 14.53
N PHE A 6 2.01 -8.46 13.30
CA PHE A 6 2.04 -9.85 12.90
C PHE A 6 3.13 -10.56 13.72
N HIS A 7 2.73 -11.44 14.63
CA HIS A 7 3.66 -12.19 15.46
C HIS A 7 3.45 -13.69 15.25
N LEU A 8 4.44 -14.33 14.68
CA LEU A 8 4.54 -15.78 14.69
C LEU A 8 5.17 -16.23 16.01
N SER A 9 4.67 -17.30 16.61
CA SER A 9 5.34 -17.93 17.74
C SER A 9 6.71 -18.46 17.32
N SER A 10 7.69 -18.37 18.21
CA SER A 10 9.01 -18.96 18.01
C SER A 10 9.01 -20.50 18.13
N GLY A 11 7.92 -21.10 18.62
CA GLY A 11 7.85 -22.48 19.03
C GLY A 11 8.51 -22.76 20.40
N ASN A 12 9.04 -21.74 21.08
CA ASN A 12 9.64 -21.82 22.40
C ASN A 12 8.91 -20.86 23.36
N LEU A 13 8.14 -21.40 24.29
CA LEU A 13 7.32 -20.63 25.22
C LEU A 13 8.09 -19.61 26.05
N ILE A 14 9.36 -19.88 26.38
CA ILE A 14 10.20 -18.96 27.15
C ILE A 14 10.61 -17.79 26.24
N ALA A 15 10.98 -18.07 25.00
CA ALA A 15 11.32 -17.04 24.01
C ALA A 15 10.09 -16.15 23.70
N ASP A 16 8.92 -16.75 23.48
CA ASP A 16 7.69 -16.02 23.23
C ASP A 16 7.34 -15.08 24.41
N ARG A 17 7.44 -15.56 25.64
CA ARG A 17 7.19 -14.73 26.83
C ARG A 17 8.20 -13.60 27.00
N ARG A 18 9.49 -13.84 26.70
CA ARG A 18 10.51 -12.78 26.73
C ARG A 18 10.25 -11.73 25.65
N PHE A 19 9.82 -12.16 24.47
CA PHE A 19 9.40 -11.27 23.40
C PHE A 19 8.28 -10.35 23.85
N GLU A 20 7.23 -10.86 24.48
CA GLU A 20 6.15 -10.04 25.05
C GLU A 20 6.67 -9.02 26.08
N TRP A 21 7.57 -9.44 26.98
CA TRP A 21 8.18 -8.51 27.93
C TRP A 21 9.05 -7.44 27.26
N ALA A 22 9.70 -7.76 26.16
CA ALA A 22 10.43 -6.78 25.37
C ALA A 22 9.47 -5.74 24.76
N ARG A 23 8.34 -6.19 24.23
CA ARG A 23 7.27 -5.28 23.70
C ARG A 23 6.69 -4.39 24.80
N ASP A 24 6.48 -4.92 26.01
CA ASP A 24 6.03 -4.16 27.17
C ASP A 24 7.04 -3.07 27.58
N ARG A 25 8.35 -3.36 27.51
CA ARG A 25 9.40 -2.37 27.79
C ARG A 25 9.44 -1.29 26.71
N GLU A 26 9.37 -1.68 25.45
CA GLU A 26 9.29 -0.72 24.34
C GLU A 26 8.11 0.24 24.51
N ALA A 27 6.92 -0.28 24.85
CA ALA A 27 5.72 0.52 25.08
C ALA A 27 5.89 1.53 26.25
N LYS A 28 6.79 1.23 27.20
CA LYS A 28 7.15 2.11 28.31
C LYS A 28 8.33 3.05 27.97
N GLY A 29 8.86 3.01 26.75
CA GLY A 29 9.98 3.83 26.31
C GLY A 29 11.37 3.30 26.68
N ASP A 30 11.48 2.14 27.34
CA ASP A 30 12.76 1.48 27.66
C ASP A 30 13.27 0.71 26.43
N LEU A 31 13.72 1.44 25.41
CA LEU A 31 14.16 0.87 24.14
C LEU A 31 15.42 -0.01 24.32
N ALA A 32 16.36 0.42 25.15
CA ALA A 32 17.60 -0.35 25.39
C ALA A 32 17.31 -1.65 26.12
N GLY A 33 16.52 -1.62 27.20
CA GLY A 33 16.13 -2.84 27.92
C GLY A 33 15.24 -3.77 27.10
N ALA A 34 14.45 -3.24 26.15
CA ALA A 34 13.72 -4.04 25.19
C ALA A 34 14.66 -4.77 24.22
N ALA A 35 15.66 -4.06 23.68
CA ALA A 35 16.65 -4.65 22.77
C ALA A 35 17.47 -5.76 23.47
N ASP A 36 17.89 -5.56 24.73
CA ASP A 36 18.59 -6.59 25.51
C ASP A 36 17.74 -7.85 25.72
N LEU A 37 16.43 -7.68 26.01
CA LEU A 37 15.52 -8.82 26.15
C LEU A 37 15.33 -9.56 24.81
N LEU A 38 15.27 -8.84 23.69
CA LEU A 38 15.18 -9.47 22.37
C LEU A 38 16.45 -10.26 22.03
N MET A 39 17.63 -9.74 22.36
CA MET A 39 18.87 -10.49 22.19
C MET A 39 18.85 -11.80 22.98
N GLN A 40 18.44 -11.77 24.27
CA GLN A 40 18.27 -12.97 25.08
C GLN A 40 17.17 -13.92 24.53
N THR A 41 16.13 -13.37 23.90
CA THR A 41 15.09 -14.14 23.20
C THR A 41 15.69 -14.90 22.03
N LEU A 42 16.54 -14.24 21.24
CA LEU A 42 17.18 -14.78 20.05
C LEU A 42 18.29 -15.80 20.36
N GLU A 43 18.90 -15.74 21.56
CA GLU A 43 19.76 -16.83 22.07
C GLU A 43 18.98 -18.13 22.25
N LEU A 44 17.71 -18.07 22.68
CA LEU A 44 16.85 -19.24 22.84
C LEU A 44 16.19 -19.70 21.55
N ALA A 45 15.88 -18.76 20.65
CA ALA A 45 15.19 -19.01 19.40
C ALA A 45 15.82 -18.19 18.25
N PRO A 46 16.98 -18.60 17.71
CA PRO A 46 17.71 -17.86 16.68
C PRO A 46 16.92 -17.64 15.37
N GLY A 47 15.95 -18.51 15.08
CA GLY A 47 15.06 -18.42 13.91
C GLY A 47 13.81 -17.56 14.12
N TYR A 48 13.69 -16.84 15.25
CA TYR A 48 12.48 -16.06 15.54
C TYR A 48 12.45 -14.75 14.75
N GLY A 49 11.86 -14.77 13.53
CA GLY A 49 11.81 -13.63 12.60
C GLY A 49 11.18 -12.39 13.22
N SER A 50 10.06 -12.52 13.97
CA SER A 50 9.42 -11.37 14.64
C SER A 50 10.36 -10.68 15.65
N ALA A 51 11.16 -11.46 16.41
CA ALA A 51 12.10 -10.89 17.36
C ALA A 51 13.27 -10.18 16.67
N TRP A 52 13.79 -10.74 15.58
CA TRP A 52 14.79 -10.05 14.74
C TRP A 52 14.27 -8.75 14.16
N PHE A 53 13.03 -8.76 13.65
CA PHE A 53 12.41 -7.56 13.07
C PHE A 53 12.25 -6.45 14.11
N VAL A 54 11.66 -6.75 15.27
CA VAL A 54 11.49 -5.76 16.35
C VAL A 54 12.84 -5.26 16.89
N LEU A 55 13.85 -6.14 16.96
CA LEU A 55 15.21 -5.72 17.32
C LEU A 55 15.78 -4.71 16.30
N GLY A 56 15.50 -4.91 15.00
CA GLY A 56 15.85 -3.99 13.95
C GLY A 56 15.22 -2.61 14.14
N GLU A 57 13.90 -2.57 14.38
CA GLU A 57 13.17 -1.31 14.66
C GLU A 57 13.70 -0.58 15.90
N LEU A 58 14.00 -1.31 16.98
CA LEU A 58 14.56 -0.72 18.20
C LEU A 58 15.94 -0.12 17.98
N ARG A 59 16.81 -0.84 17.25
CA ARG A 59 18.15 -0.36 16.90
C ARG A 59 18.12 0.87 15.98
N GLU A 60 17.17 0.89 15.05
CA GLU A 60 16.91 2.07 14.21
C GLU A 60 16.53 3.29 15.07
N LYS A 61 15.57 3.13 16.00
CA LYS A 61 15.15 4.16 16.97
C LYS A 61 16.30 4.62 17.89
N LEU A 62 17.23 3.73 18.22
CA LEU A 62 18.42 4.03 19.03
C LEU A 62 19.57 4.61 18.22
N GLY A 63 19.45 4.73 16.89
CA GLY A 63 20.49 5.24 16.00
C GLY A 63 21.59 4.23 15.64
N ASP A 64 21.45 2.97 16.06
CA ASP A 64 22.35 1.87 15.67
C ASP A 64 21.98 1.34 14.28
N ARG A 65 22.32 2.11 13.25
CA ARG A 65 22.02 1.75 11.86
C ARG A 65 22.64 0.41 11.44
N ALA A 66 23.88 0.14 11.84
CA ALA A 66 24.54 -1.10 11.45
C ALA A 66 23.90 -2.32 12.10
N GLY A 67 23.56 -2.22 13.38
CA GLY A 67 22.84 -3.25 14.11
C GLY A 67 21.42 -3.44 13.59
N ALA A 68 20.73 -2.37 13.20
CA ALA A 68 19.40 -2.45 12.60
C ALA A 68 19.44 -3.23 11.27
N ILE A 69 20.38 -2.90 10.37
CA ILE A 69 20.57 -3.62 9.11
C ILE A 69 20.80 -5.11 9.36
N ALA A 70 21.72 -5.45 10.27
CA ALA A 70 22.01 -6.86 10.59
C ALA A 70 20.76 -7.59 11.10
N ALA A 71 19.96 -6.95 11.98
CA ALA A 71 18.74 -7.54 12.51
C ALA A 71 17.67 -7.74 11.42
N PHE A 72 17.48 -6.77 10.52
CA PHE A 72 16.54 -6.91 9.40
C PHE A 72 16.98 -7.98 8.40
N GLU A 73 18.27 -8.15 8.14
CA GLU A 73 18.77 -9.27 7.30
C GLU A 73 18.46 -10.64 7.94
N HIS A 74 18.61 -10.77 9.26
CA HIS A 74 18.20 -11.99 9.99
C HIS A 74 16.68 -12.19 9.94
N ALA A 75 15.88 -11.13 10.11
CA ALA A 75 14.43 -11.20 10.01
C ALA A 75 14.00 -11.71 8.63
N LYS A 76 14.59 -11.15 7.55
CA LYS A 76 14.33 -11.57 6.18
C LYS A 76 14.73 -13.02 5.91
N ALA A 77 15.85 -13.47 6.47
CA ALA A 77 16.30 -14.86 6.34
C ALA A 77 15.36 -15.84 7.07
N ALA A 78 14.83 -15.43 8.22
CA ALA A 78 13.89 -16.24 9.01
C ALA A 78 12.48 -16.28 8.41
N ASP A 79 12.07 -15.24 7.68
CA ASP A 79 10.78 -15.13 6.97
C ASP A 79 11.00 -14.76 5.50
N PRO A 80 11.18 -15.73 4.60
CA PRO A 80 11.35 -15.46 3.16
C PRO A 80 10.17 -14.75 2.49
N SER A 81 8.96 -14.85 3.04
CA SER A 81 7.78 -14.13 2.56
C SER A 81 7.76 -12.66 2.98
N ASP A 82 8.60 -12.31 3.96
CA ASP A 82 8.80 -10.94 4.44
C ASP A 82 7.52 -10.26 4.98
N HIS A 83 6.71 -11.00 5.72
CA HIS A 83 5.45 -10.47 6.28
C HIS A 83 5.64 -9.24 7.17
N HIS A 84 6.82 -9.08 7.77
CA HIS A 84 7.14 -7.91 8.61
C HIS A 84 7.65 -6.71 7.80
N GLY A 85 8.13 -6.89 6.56
CA GLY A 85 8.68 -5.83 5.73
C GLY A 85 10.14 -5.50 6.02
N ALA A 86 10.94 -6.45 6.45
CA ALA A 86 12.38 -6.26 6.70
C ALA A 86 13.10 -5.71 5.45
N THR A 87 12.69 -6.16 4.25
CA THR A 87 13.25 -5.62 2.98
C THR A 87 12.96 -4.13 2.82
N VAL A 88 11.78 -3.66 3.23
CA VAL A 88 11.41 -2.24 3.09
C VAL A 88 12.29 -1.37 4.01
N HIS A 89 12.54 -1.82 5.25
CA HIS A 89 13.48 -1.16 6.16
C HIS A 89 14.92 -1.19 5.62
N LEU A 90 15.37 -2.30 5.01
CA LEU A 90 16.69 -2.39 4.38
C LEU A 90 16.83 -1.40 3.20
N MET A 91 15.77 -1.22 2.41
CA MET A 91 15.74 -0.19 1.35
C MET A 91 15.78 1.22 1.95
N TRP A 92 14.99 1.49 2.98
CA TRP A 92 14.98 2.77 3.68
C TRP A 92 16.36 3.10 4.29
N LEU A 93 17.01 2.12 4.88
CA LEU A 93 18.37 2.26 5.41
C LEU A 93 19.46 2.26 4.32
N GLY A 94 19.11 2.19 3.03
CA GLY A 94 20.08 2.19 1.93
C GLY A 94 20.98 0.96 1.89
N ALA A 95 20.61 -0.13 2.56
CA ALA A 95 21.30 -1.42 2.52
C ALA A 95 20.89 -2.27 1.31
N ARG A 96 19.74 -1.95 0.70
CA ARG A 96 19.27 -2.54 -0.55
C ARG A 96 18.80 -1.46 -1.51
N ALA A 97 18.87 -1.77 -2.82
CA ALA A 97 18.27 -0.93 -3.85
C ALA A 97 16.73 -0.89 -3.68
N MET A 98 16.12 0.23 -4.07
CA MET A 98 14.65 0.32 -4.15
C MET A 98 14.14 -0.73 -5.13
N ALA A 99 13.02 -1.34 -4.78
CA ALA A 99 12.30 -2.33 -5.57
C ALA A 99 10.83 -2.34 -5.14
N ALA A 100 9.97 -3.04 -5.89
CA ALA A 100 8.58 -3.25 -5.48
C ALA A 100 8.49 -3.82 -4.06
N MET A 101 7.51 -3.38 -3.30
CA MET A 101 7.33 -3.88 -1.94
C MET A 101 6.95 -5.36 -1.94
N PRO A 102 7.49 -6.17 -1.00
CA PRO A 102 7.16 -7.59 -0.91
C PRO A 102 5.65 -7.80 -0.72
N GLU A 103 5.06 -8.68 -1.53
CA GLU A 103 3.61 -8.99 -1.42
C GLU A 103 3.22 -9.47 -0.01
N GLY A 104 4.05 -10.30 0.61
CA GLY A 104 3.81 -10.80 1.97
C GLY A 104 3.68 -9.66 2.98
N TYR A 105 4.54 -8.64 2.87
CA TYR A 105 4.46 -7.44 3.69
C TYR A 105 3.18 -6.64 3.44
N VAL A 106 2.88 -6.33 2.19
CA VAL A 106 1.68 -5.54 1.84
C VAL A 106 0.41 -6.28 2.29
N ARG A 107 0.33 -7.60 2.06
CA ARG A 107 -0.78 -8.44 2.50
C ARG A 107 -0.93 -8.41 4.02
N ALA A 108 0.13 -8.70 4.77
CA ALA A 108 0.10 -8.72 6.24
C ALA A 108 -0.27 -7.36 6.83
N LEU A 109 0.24 -6.28 6.23
CA LEU A 109 -0.07 -4.90 6.61
C LEU A 109 -1.58 -4.65 6.52
N PHE A 110 -2.21 -4.96 5.38
CA PHE A 110 -3.62 -4.69 5.15
C PHE A 110 -4.54 -5.69 5.85
N ASP A 111 -4.14 -6.95 5.99
CA ASP A 111 -4.88 -7.91 6.82
C ASP A 111 -4.96 -7.43 8.29
N GLY A 112 -3.87 -6.88 8.82
CA GLY A 112 -3.83 -6.28 10.15
C GLY A 112 -4.65 -4.99 10.29
N TYR A 113 -4.79 -4.21 9.20
CA TYR A 113 -5.56 -2.97 9.20
C TYR A 113 -7.05 -3.17 8.99
N ALA A 114 -7.49 -4.24 8.34
CA ALA A 114 -8.88 -4.43 7.93
C ALA A 114 -9.91 -4.24 9.07
N PRO A 115 -9.68 -4.75 10.32
CA PRO A 115 -10.55 -4.41 11.44
C PRO A 115 -10.40 -2.93 11.83
N GLY A 116 -11.38 -2.09 11.49
CA GLY A 116 -11.38 -0.66 11.83
C GLY A 116 -10.72 0.26 10.80
N PHE A 117 -10.37 -0.26 9.62
CA PHE A 117 -9.74 0.49 8.54
C PHE A 117 -10.54 1.74 8.14
N ASP A 118 -11.83 1.58 7.86
CA ASP A 118 -12.68 2.69 7.44
C ASP A 118 -12.70 3.81 8.48
N LYS A 119 -12.91 3.44 9.75
CA LYS A 119 -12.92 4.42 10.84
C LYS A 119 -11.61 5.18 10.93
N ALA A 120 -10.49 4.47 10.91
CA ALA A 120 -9.17 5.07 10.99
C ALA A 120 -8.90 6.02 9.81
N LEU A 121 -9.27 5.64 8.58
CA LEU A 121 -9.08 6.50 7.42
C LEU A 121 -10.00 7.73 7.45
N THR A 122 -11.29 7.55 7.72
CA THR A 122 -12.26 8.64 7.60
C THR A 122 -12.25 9.58 8.80
N GLU A 123 -12.13 9.04 10.03
CA GLU A 123 -12.19 9.84 11.25
C GLU A 123 -10.81 10.37 11.71
N ASP A 124 -9.75 9.53 11.64
CA ASP A 124 -8.44 9.88 12.19
C ASP A 124 -7.53 10.57 11.14
N LEU A 125 -7.59 10.14 9.88
CA LEU A 125 -6.69 10.61 8.81
C LEU A 125 -7.34 11.60 7.85
N GLY A 126 -8.66 11.80 7.91
CA GLY A 126 -9.38 12.70 7.00
C GLY A 126 -9.20 12.31 5.53
N TYR A 127 -9.27 11.01 5.24
CA TYR A 127 -9.05 10.43 3.92
C TYR A 127 -10.08 10.89 2.90
N ARG A 128 -9.61 11.40 1.76
CA ARG A 128 -10.42 12.02 0.73
C ARG A 128 -10.12 11.56 -0.69
N ALA A 129 -9.23 10.57 -0.87
CA ALA A 129 -8.88 10.12 -2.22
C ALA A 129 -10.10 9.67 -3.05
N PRO A 130 -11.10 8.94 -2.49
CA PRO A 130 -12.29 8.56 -3.23
C PRO A 130 -13.06 9.75 -3.81
N GLU A 131 -13.32 10.77 -2.98
CA GLU A 131 -14.03 11.98 -3.38
C GLU A 131 -13.24 12.80 -4.40
N LEU A 132 -11.94 12.98 -4.18
CA LEU A 132 -11.08 13.72 -5.10
C LEU A 132 -10.96 13.04 -6.47
N LEU A 133 -10.86 11.72 -6.51
CA LEU A 133 -10.90 10.96 -7.77
C LEU A 133 -12.25 11.10 -8.46
N PHE A 134 -13.34 11.02 -7.69
CA PHE A 134 -14.69 11.19 -8.24
C PHE A 134 -14.89 12.59 -8.84
N ASP A 135 -14.54 13.65 -8.10
CA ASP A 135 -14.64 15.03 -8.54
C ASP A 135 -13.84 15.27 -9.82
N THR A 136 -12.62 14.71 -9.89
CA THR A 136 -11.76 14.81 -11.09
C THR A 136 -12.37 14.11 -12.29
N VAL A 137 -12.88 12.89 -12.11
CA VAL A 137 -13.56 12.15 -13.20
C VAL A 137 -14.85 12.84 -13.61
N GLN A 138 -15.65 13.33 -12.66
CA GLN A 138 -16.89 14.07 -12.95
C GLN A 138 -16.61 15.37 -13.74
N ALA A 139 -15.59 16.12 -13.35
CA ALA A 139 -15.19 17.35 -14.05
C ALA A 139 -14.79 17.08 -15.51
N ALA A 140 -14.15 15.94 -15.80
CA ALA A 140 -13.76 15.56 -17.15
C ALA A 140 -14.98 15.27 -18.07
N HIS A 141 -16.15 14.96 -17.49
CA HIS A 141 -17.38 14.76 -18.27
C HIS A 141 -18.09 16.06 -18.65
N ALA A 142 -17.62 17.24 -18.20
CA ALA A 142 -18.07 18.58 -18.60
C ALA A 142 -19.60 18.73 -18.65
N GLY A 143 -20.32 18.18 -17.67
CA GLY A 143 -21.79 18.22 -17.58
C GLY A 143 -22.52 17.16 -18.42
N ALA A 144 -21.82 16.34 -19.20
CA ALA A 144 -22.40 15.17 -19.83
C ALA A 144 -22.78 14.12 -18.76
N ARG A 145 -23.73 13.24 -19.09
CA ARG A 145 -24.12 12.16 -18.17
C ARG A 145 -22.96 11.19 -17.96
N MET A 146 -22.39 11.19 -16.75
CA MET A 146 -21.39 10.23 -16.35
C MET A 146 -22.06 8.84 -16.19
N LYS A 147 -21.57 7.85 -16.93
CA LYS A 147 -22.00 6.46 -16.81
C LYS A 147 -20.92 5.53 -17.37
N PHE A 148 -20.57 4.50 -16.60
CA PHE A 148 -19.58 3.50 -16.98
C PHE A 148 -20.25 2.14 -17.10
N GLY A 149 -20.09 1.46 -18.25
CA GLY A 149 -20.53 0.07 -18.43
C GLY A 149 -19.75 -0.89 -17.52
N SER A 150 -18.46 -0.59 -17.29
CA SER A 150 -17.59 -1.40 -16.41
C SER A 150 -16.54 -0.54 -15.72
N VAL A 151 -16.33 -0.80 -14.44
CA VAL A 151 -15.32 -0.15 -13.58
C VAL A 151 -14.45 -1.23 -12.95
N LEU A 152 -13.14 -1.03 -12.95
CA LEU A 152 -12.16 -1.85 -12.24
C LEU A 152 -11.52 -0.99 -11.14
N ASP A 153 -11.59 -1.45 -9.91
CA ASP A 153 -10.99 -0.81 -8.73
C ASP A 153 -9.80 -1.65 -8.26
N LEU A 154 -8.59 -1.15 -8.53
CA LEU A 154 -7.31 -1.77 -8.21
C LEU A 154 -6.92 -1.42 -6.78
N GLY A 155 -6.60 -2.44 -5.97
CA GLY A 155 -6.35 -2.27 -4.54
C GLY A 155 -7.59 -1.69 -3.83
N CYS A 156 -8.74 -2.31 -4.09
CA CYS A 156 -10.04 -1.77 -3.67
C CYS A 156 -10.23 -1.69 -2.15
N GLY A 157 -9.36 -2.34 -1.38
CA GLY A 157 -9.42 -2.35 0.08
C GLY A 157 -10.79 -2.78 0.59
N THR A 158 -11.33 -1.99 1.50
CA THR A 158 -12.69 -2.17 2.02
C THR A 158 -13.79 -1.62 1.10
N GLY A 159 -13.44 -1.01 -0.04
CA GLY A 159 -14.40 -0.49 -1.02
C GLY A 159 -14.78 0.98 -0.82
N LEU A 160 -13.95 1.81 -0.18
CA LEU A 160 -14.25 3.23 0.00
C LEU A 160 -14.32 3.96 -1.35
N ALA A 161 -13.44 3.63 -2.30
CA ALA A 161 -13.44 4.24 -3.63
C ALA A 161 -14.69 3.86 -4.45
N ALA A 162 -15.27 2.70 -4.22
CA ALA A 162 -16.50 2.30 -4.91
C ALA A 162 -17.72 3.15 -4.53
N LEU A 163 -17.78 3.69 -3.32
CA LEU A 163 -18.96 4.44 -2.83
C LEU A 163 -19.43 5.53 -3.79
N PRO A 164 -18.59 6.51 -4.21
CA PRO A 164 -19.04 7.56 -5.12
C PRO A 164 -19.26 7.07 -6.56
N PHE A 165 -18.58 6.00 -7.00
CA PHE A 165 -18.66 5.54 -8.40
C PHE A 165 -19.75 4.51 -8.67
N ARG A 166 -20.18 3.74 -7.65
CA ARG A 166 -21.19 2.66 -7.82
C ARG A 166 -22.50 3.14 -8.48
N PRO A 167 -23.07 4.31 -8.14
CA PRO A 167 -24.30 4.79 -8.78
C PRO A 167 -24.16 5.04 -10.29
N PHE A 168 -22.93 5.17 -10.78
CA PHE A 168 -22.62 5.46 -12.18
C PHE A 168 -22.04 4.25 -12.92
N SER A 169 -22.04 3.07 -12.32
CA SER A 169 -21.41 1.85 -12.85
C SER A 169 -22.46 0.77 -13.08
N ASP A 170 -22.48 0.15 -14.28
CA ASP A 170 -23.32 -1.02 -14.54
C ASP A 170 -22.70 -2.29 -13.95
N TRP A 171 -21.38 -2.40 -14.04
CA TRP A 171 -20.59 -3.52 -13.53
C TRP A 171 -19.32 -3.00 -12.84
N MET A 172 -19.04 -3.49 -11.64
CA MET A 172 -17.87 -3.08 -10.86
C MET A 172 -17.11 -4.28 -10.32
N VAL A 173 -15.82 -4.31 -10.61
CA VAL A 173 -14.87 -5.34 -10.13
C VAL A 173 -13.90 -4.70 -9.16
N GLY A 174 -13.71 -5.30 -7.99
CA GLY A 174 -12.68 -4.93 -7.03
C GLY A 174 -11.59 -5.98 -6.93
N VAL A 175 -10.36 -5.55 -6.90
CA VAL A 175 -9.17 -6.41 -6.75
C VAL A 175 -8.36 -5.93 -5.57
N ASP A 176 -8.01 -6.83 -4.66
CA ASP A 176 -7.13 -6.53 -3.54
C ASP A 176 -6.28 -7.74 -3.18
N LEU A 177 -5.11 -7.48 -2.60
CA LEU A 177 -4.19 -8.51 -2.15
C LEU A 177 -4.61 -9.13 -0.81
N SER A 178 -5.35 -8.37 0.02
CA SER A 178 -5.79 -8.75 1.37
C SER A 178 -7.18 -9.40 1.36
N ALA A 179 -7.26 -10.67 1.75
CA ALA A 179 -8.52 -11.38 1.95
C ALA A 179 -9.39 -10.71 3.02
N ALA A 180 -8.77 -10.15 4.07
CA ALA A 180 -9.47 -9.46 5.15
C ALA A 180 -10.10 -8.15 4.67
N MET A 181 -9.43 -7.37 3.82
CA MET A 181 -10.00 -6.19 3.15
C MET A 181 -11.21 -6.57 2.29
N LEU A 182 -11.05 -7.60 1.45
CA LEU A 182 -12.14 -8.08 0.58
C LEU A 182 -13.34 -8.59 1.37
N ALA A 183 -13.15 -9.16 2.56
CA ALA A 183 -14.24 -9.55 3.43
C ALA A 183 -15.07 -8.33 3.89
N GLN A 184 -14.40 -7.21 4.22
CA GLN A 184 -15.08 -5.95 4.53
C GLN A 184 -15.80 -5.36 3.29
N ALA A 185 -15.14 -5.34 2.14
CA ALA A 185 -15.74 -4.86 0.88
C ALA A 185 -16.99 -5.66 0.50
N ARG A 186 -16.95 -6.98 0.69
CA ARG A 186 -18.09 -7.87 0.43
C ARG A 186 -19.31 -7.51 1.31
N GLY A 187 -19.06 -7.14 2.56
CA GLY A 187 -20.11 -6.69 3.49
C GLY A 187 -20.84 -5.43 3.03
N LYS A 188 -20.21 -4.57 2.21
CA LYS A 188 -20.83 -3.35 1.69
C LYS A 188 -21.69 -3.57 0.44
N GLY A 189 -21.54 -4.69 -0.26
CA GLY A 189 -22.35 -5.04 -1.44
C GLY A 189 -22.19 -4.09 -2.64
N LEU A 190 -21.03 -3.43 -2.78
CA LEU A 190 -20.79 -2.44 -3.83
C LEU A 190 -20.23 -3.03 -5.13
N TYR A 191 -19.60 -4.20 -5.05
CA TYR A 191 -18.96 -4.85 -6.18
C TYR A 191 -19.78 -6.03 -6.69
N ASP A 192 -19.80 -6.19 -8.01
CA ASP A 192 -20.37 -7.37 -8.65
C ASP A 192 -19.39 -8.56 -8.60
N ARG A 193 -18.09 -8.27 -8.54
CA ARG A 193 -17.01 -9.27 -8.40
C ARG A 193 -15.87 -8.74 -7.53
N LEU A 194 -15.42 -9.56 -6.59
CA LEU A 194 -14.24 -9.29 -5.75
C LEU A 194 -13.22 -10.40 -5.93
N ILE A 195 -11.97 -10.02 -6.20
CA ILE A 195 -10.87 -10.92 -6.54
C ILE A 195 -9.70 -10.69 -5.59
N GLU A 196 -9.22 -11.76 -4.96
CA GLU A 196 -7.96 -11.75 -4.23
C GLU A 196 -6.82 -12.01 -5.21
N ALA A 197 -6.05 -10.96 -5.52
CA ALA A 197 -4.91 -11.05 -6.42
C ALA A 197 -3.95 -9.86 -6.24
N GLU A 198 -2.70 -10.07 -6.66
CA GLU A 198 -1.76 -8.97 -6.88
C GLU A 198 -2.17 -8.21 -8.15
N VAL A 199 -2.09 -6.87 -8.10
CA VAL A 199 -2.63 -5.96 -9.12
C VAL A 199 -2.06 -6.21 -10.51
N GLN A 200 -0.73 -6.32 -10.66
CA GLN A 200 -0.10 -6.49 -11.97
C GLN A 200 -0.41 -7.86 -12.57
N SER A 201 -0.41 -8.90 -11.73
CA SER A 201 -0.78 -10.27 -12.12
C SER A 201 -2.21 -10.34 -12.60
N TYR A 202 -3.14 -9.71 -11.89
CA TYR A 202 -4.55 -9.63 -12.30
C TYR A 202 -4.72 -8.89 -13.62
N LEU A 203 -4.10 -7.72 -13.77
CA LEU A 203 -4.15 -6.94 -15.01
C LEU A 203 -3.62 -7.72 -16.20
N ALA A 204 -2.54 -8.51 -16.01
CA ALA A 204 -1.98 -9.35 -17.08
C ALA A 204 -2.96 -10.45 -17.52
N GLU A 205 -3.68 -11.08 -16.59
CA GLU A 205 -4.70 -12.09 -16.94
C GLU A 205 -5.91 -11.45 -17.63
N GLU A 206 -6.40 -10.31 -17.15
CA GLU A 206 -7.50 -9.59 -17.82
C GLU A 206 -7.12 -9.15 -19.25
N ALA A 207 -5.89 -8.69 -19.45
CA ALA A 207 -5.40 -8.32 -20.77
C ALA A 207 -5.35 -9.52 -21.74
N LYS A 208 -4.94 -10.72 -21.26
CA LYS A 208 -4.91 -11.95 -22.07
C LYS A 208 -6.28 -12.37 -22.58
N ILE A 209 -7.33 -12.18 -21.77
CA ILE A 209 -8.71 -12.51 -22.17
C ILE A 209 -9.40 -11.36 -22.93
N GLY A 210 -8.69 -10.24 -23.16
CA GLY A 210 -9.21 -9.07 -23.88
C GLY A 210 -10.23 -8.24 -23.10
N ALA A 211 -10.25 -8.35 -21.77
CA ALA A 211 -11.14 -7.55 -20.94
C ALA A 211 -10.89 -6.04 -21.13
N ARG A 212 -11.96 -5.24 -21.07
CA ARG A 212 -11.89 -3.79 -21.22
C ARG A 212 -12.81 -3.11 -20.21
N TYR A 213 -12.27 -2.08 -19.54
CA TYR A 213 -12.96 -1.30 -18.53
C TYR A 213 -13.07 0.17 -18.96
N HIS A 214 -14.25 0.76 -18.81
CA HIS A 214 -14.47 2.17 -19.14
C HIS A 214 -13.81 3.11 -18.15
N LEU A 215 -13.65 2.65 -16.91
CA LEU A 215 -12.90 3.33 -15.86
C LEU A 215 -12.07 2.34 -15.07
N VAL A 216 -10.80 2.63 -14.90
CA VAL A 216 -9.90 1.94 -13.97
C VAL A 216 -9.55 2.91 -12.86
N LEU A 217 -9.74 2.50 -11.62
CA LEU A 217 -9.46 3.27 -10.40
C LEU A 217 -8.26 2.67 -9.66
N ALA A 218 -7.44 3.52 -9.02
CA ALA A 218 -6.44 3.10 -8.06
C ALA A 218 -6.26 4.19 -6.97
N ALA A 219 -7.02 4.07 -5.88
CA ALA A 219 -7.00 5.01 -4.77
C ALA A 219 -5.98 4.61 -3.71
N ASP A 220 -4.89 5.35 -3.57
CA ASP A 220 -3.79 5.15 -2.63
C ASP A 220 -3.14 3.74 -2.70
N VAL A 221 -2.96 3.23 -3.92
CA VAL A 221 -2.35 1.93 -4.22
C VAL A 221 -0.92 2.09 -4.72
N PHE A 222 -0.69 3.03 -5.62
CA PHE A 222 0.58 3.13 -6.35
C PHE A 222 1.75 3.65 -5.49
N MET A 223 1.51 4.06 -4.27
CA MET A 223 2.55 4.35 -3.29
C MET A 223 3.32 3.11 -2.80
N TYR A 224 2.90 1.91 -3.19
CA TYR A 224 3.60 0.65 -2.89
C TYR A 224 4.49 0.18 -4.05
N PHE A 225 4.55 0.93 -5.15
CA PHE A 225 5.37 0.66 -6.33
C PHE A 225 6.50 1.67 -6.45
N ASP A 226 7.72 1.18 -6.58
CA ASP A 226 8.92 2.00 -6.85
C ASP A 226 8.96 2.49 -8.29
N ASP A 227 8.43 1.69 -9.23
CA ASP A 227 8.31 2.02 -10.65
C ASP A 227 6.84 1.91 -11.11
N LEU A 228 6.27 3.03 -11.54
CA LEU A 228 4.90 3.08 -12.06
C LEU A 228 4.78 2.56 -13.50
N GLY A 229 5.88 2.45 -14.24
CA GLY A 229 5.86 2.05 -15.65
C GLY A 229 5.16 0.72 -15.91
N PRO A 230 5.55 -0.38 -15.25
CA PRO A 230 4.95 -1.70 -15.46
C PRO A 230 3.46 -1.73 -15.13
N VAL A 231 3.04 -1.19 -13.99
CA VAL A 231 1.63 -1.22 -13.57
C VAL A 231 0.74 -0.33 -14.44
N LEU A 232 1.20 0.86 -14.82
CA LEU A 232 0.46 1.75 -15.72
C LEU A 232 0.34 1.16 -17.12
N LYS A 233 1.39 0.52 -17.64
CA LYS A 233 1.36 -0.19 -18.92
C LYS A 233 0.37 -1.35 -18.89
N ALA A 234 0.33 -2.12 -17.81
CA ALA A 234 -0.63 -3.21 -17.65
C ALA A 234 -2.08 -2.66 -17.53
N ALA A 235 -2.29 -1.58 -16.77
CA ALA A 235 -3.59 -0.93 -16.66
C ALA A 235 -4.07 -0.38 -18.02
N ALA A 236 -3.20 0.24 -18.80
CA ALA A 236 -3.53 0.75 -20.14
C ALA A 236 -4.05 -0.37 -21.07
N GLN A 237 -3.56 -1.60 -20.94
CA GLN A 237 -4.02 -2.72 -21.75
C GLN A 237 -5.47 -3.13 -21.48
N VAL A 238 -6.01 -2.81 -20.31
CA VAL A 238 -7.39 -3.14 -19.93
C VAL A 238 -8.33 -1.92 -19.95
N VAL A 239 -7.80 -0.71 -20.13
CA VAL A 239 -8.62 0.49 -20.37
C VAL A 239 -9.27 0.38 -21.74
N ALA A 240 -10.59 0.60 -21.82
CA ALA A 240 -11.33 0.59 -23.08
C ALA A 240 -10.90 1.75 -24.00
N PRO A 241 -11.10 1.67 -25.32
CA PRO A 241 -11.02 2.85 -26.19
C PRO A 241 -11.90 3.98 -25.61
N VAL A 242 -11.38 5.19 -25.51
CA VAL A 242 -11.97 6.35 -24.83
C VAL A 242 -12.27 6.13 -23.33
N GLY A 243 -11.71 5.08 -22.74
CA GLY A 243 -11.77 4.82 -21.30
C GLY A 243 -10.80 5.70 -20.51
N GLN A 244 -10.90 5.60 -19.20
CA GLN A 244 -10.17 6.45 -18.26
C GLN A 244 -9.42 5.61 -17.23
N LEU A 245 -8.24 6.10 -16.83
CA LEU A 245 -7.50 5.62 -15.64
C LEU A 245 -7.39 6.79 -14.67
N ALA A 246 -7.96 6.62 -13.46
CA ALA A 246 -7.90 7.60 -12.40
C ALA A 246 -7.19 7.03 -11.18
N PHE A 247 -6.13 7.70 -10.69
CA PHE A 247 -5.35 7.19 -9.58
C PHE A 247 -4.77 8.30 -8.72
N SER A 248 -4.39 7.94 -7.49
CA SER A 248 -3.63 8.80 -6.59
C SER A 248 -2.23 8.24 -6.31
N VAL A 249 -1.27 9.13 -6.05
CA VAL A 249 0.07 8.80 -5.55
C VAL A 249 0.51 9.81 -4.51
N GLU A 250 1.40 9.41 -3.59
CA GLU A 250 2.16 10.39 -2.81
C GLU A 250 3.19 11.08 -3.70
N THR A 251 3.50 12.35 -3.42
CA THR A 251 4.41 13.15 -4.23
C THR A 251 5.46 13.88 -3.41
N HIS A 252 6.50 14.36 -4.11
CA HIS A 252 7.56 15.21 -3.55
C HIS A 252 8.07 16.19 -4.63
N ASP A 253 8.74 17.27 -4.19
CA ASP A 253 9.24 18.33 -5.08
C ASP A 253 10.57 18.00 -5.78
N GLY A 254 11.22 16.88 -5.43
CA GLY A 254 12.47 16.42 -6.07
C GLY A 254 12.21 15.70 -7.39
N ASP A 255 13.24 15.04 -7.91
CA ASP A 255 13.18 14.24 -9.13
C ASP A 255 12.93 12.75 -8.85
N GLY A 256 12.26 12.06 -9.78
CA GLY A 256 12.10 10.60 -9.77
C GLY A 256 11.22 10.08 -8.64
N VAL A 257 11.71 9.06 -7.93
CA VAL A 257 11.00 8.33 -6.89
C VAL A 257 11.79 8.36 -5.59
N LEU A 258 11.09 8.53 -4.47
CA LEU A 258 11.66 8.58 -3.14
C LEU A 258 10.90 7.60 -2.22
N LEU A 259 11.62 6.71 -1.53
CA LEU A 259 11.07 5.98 -0.39
C LEU A 259 11.08 6.93 0.82
N ARG A 260 9.95 7.10 1.48
CA ARG A 260 9.79 8.01 2.64
C ARG A 260 9.99 7.26 3.95
N GLU A 261 10.18 8.00 5.04
CA GLU A 261 10.20 7.46 6.41
C GLU A 261 8.91 6.67 6.76
N THR A 262 7.80 7.00 6.11
CA THR A 262 6.53 6.28 6.21
C THR A 262 6.54 4.91 5.52
N LEU A 263 7.67 4.50 4.95
CA LEU A 263 7.87 3.28 4.17
C LEU A 263 6.91 3.21 2.97
N ARG A 264 6.62 4.35 2.35
CA ARG A 264 5.83 4.47 1.12
C ARG A 264 6.62 5.24 0.07
N TYR A 265 6.39 4.92 -1.19
CA TYR A 265 6.98 5.63 -2.31
C TYR A 265 6.24 6.92 -2.61
N ALA A 266 6.99 7.99 -2.78
CA ALA A 266 6.49 9.25 -3.33
C ALA A 266 7.11 9.47 -4.72
N HIS A 267 6.30 9.91 -5.67
CA HIS A 267 6.68 10.10 -7.07
C HIS A 267 6.65 11.56 -7.44
N SER A 268 7.70 12.07 -8.08
CA SER A 268 7.69 13.44 -8.59
C SER A 268 6.64 13.58 -9.71
N LYS A 269 6.11 14.79 -9.85
CA LYS A 269 5.14 15.11 -10.91
C LYS A 269 5.67 14.75 -12.31
N ALA A 270 6.94 15.05 -12.57
CA ALA A 270 7.59 14.75 -13.85
C ALA A 270 7.67 13.22 -14.08
N HIS A 271 8.01 12.45 -13.05
CA HIS A 271 8.06 10.98 -13.13
C HIS A 271 6.69 10.39 -13.47
N VAL A 272 5.63 10.85 -12.80
CA VAL A 272 4.24 10.39 -13.07
C VAL A 272 3.83 10.68 -14.50
N LEU A 273 4.07 11.88 -15.01
CA LEU A 273 3.72 12.26 -16.39
C LEU A 273 4.48 11.41 -17.41
N LEU A 274 5.77 11.15 -17.19
CA LEU A 274 6.57 10.29 -18.05
C LEU A 274 6.07 8.85 -18.05
N ALA A 275 5.73 8.30 -16.88
CA ALA A 275 5.21 6.93 -16.76
C ALA A 275 3.83 6.77 -17.44
N VAL A 276 2.93 7.75 -17.29
CA VAL A 276 1.62 7.77 -17.99
C VAL A 276 1.82 7.80 -19.50
N ALA A 277 2.69 8.69 -20.01
CA ALA A 277 2.97 8.77 -21.44
C ALA A 277 3.63 7.50 -22.01
N ALA A 278 4.58 6.91 -21.26
CA ALA A 278 5.24 5.65 -21.63
C ALA A 278 4.29 4.45 -21.64
N ALA A 279 3.19 4.50 -20.87
CA ALA A 279 2.11 3.52 -20.90
C ALA A 279 1.18 3.67 -22.12
N GLY A 280 1.35 4.68 -22.96
CA GLY A 280 0.50 4.97 -24.12
C GLY A 280 -0.79 5.74 -23.75
N LEU A 281 -0.89 6.24 -22.54
CA LEU A 281 -2.01 7.05 -22.05
C LEU A 281 -1.69 8.54 -22.19
N LYS A 282 -2.73 9.37 -22.32
CA LYS A 282 -2.60 10.83 -22.33
C LYS A 282 -3.05 11.40 -20.99
N PRO A 283 -2.20 12.17 -20.30
CA PRO A 283 -2.65 12.89 -19.10
C PRO A 283 -3.78 13.86 -19.47
N PHE A 284 -4.93 13.74 -18.80
CA PHE A 284 -6.05 14.66 -18.93
C PHE A 284 -5.98 15.75 -17.86
N SER A 285 -5.81 15.34 -16.59
CA SER A 285 -5.52 16.24 -15.47
C SER A 285 -4.50 15.63 -14.52
N LEU A 286 -3.78 16.52 -13.80
CA LEU A 286 -2.87 16.15 -12.74
C LEU A 286 -2.87 17.28 -11.71
N ASP A 287 -3.52 17.04 -10.58
CA ASP A 287 -3.77 18.01 -9.54
C ASP A 287 -2.96 17.69 -8.26
N SER A 288 -2.23 18.70 -7.77
CA SER A 288 -1.48 18.58 -6.51
C SER A 288 -2.44 18.83 -5.35
N VAL A 289 -2.69 17.79 -4.56
CA VAL A 289 -3.64 17.78 -3.44
C VAL A 289 -3.12 16.92 -2.30
N SER A 290 -3.77 16.99 -1.15
CA SER A 290 -3.55 15.99 -0.08
C SER A 290 -4.73 15.04 -0.02
N THR A 291 -4.47 13.75 -0.11
CA THR A 291 -5.50 12.70 0.00
C THR A 291 -5.84 12.37 1.45
N ARG A 292 -4.94 12.69 2.39
CA ARG A 292 -5.09 12.45 3.83
C ARG A 292 -4.13 13.30 4.65
N THR A 293 -4.31 13.26 5.97
CA THR A 293 -3.36 13.84 6.93
C THR A 293 -2.69 12.73 7.76
N GLU A 294 -1.43 12.93 8.12
CA GLU A 294 -0.72 12.07 9.07
C GLU A 294 -0.19 12.91 10.22
N LYS A 295 -0.54 12.56 11.46
CA LYS A 295 -0.22 13.34 12.66
C LYS A 295 -0.62 14.83 12.52
N GLY A 296 -1.76 15.10 11.84
CA GLY A 296 -2.26 16.45 11.60
C GLY A 296 -1.55 17.21 10.47
N VAL A 297 -0.60 16.60 9.76
CA VAL A 297 0.11 17.21 8.63
C VAL A 297 -0.45 16.64 7.32
N PRO A 298 -0.85 17.50 6.35
CA PRO A 298 -1.27 17.02 5.03
C PRO A 298 -0.15 16.25 4.33
N VAL A 299 -0.47 15.06 3.81
CA VAL A 299 0.47 14.28 3.00
C VAL A 299 0.41 14.80 1.55
N PRO A 300 1.52 15.29 0.98
CA PRO A 300 1.53 15.74 -0.40
C PRO A 300 1.20 14.59 -1.36
N GLY A 301 0.23 14.81 -2.25
CA GLY A 301 -0.23 13.82 -3.20
C GLY A 301 -0.59 14.43 -4.54
N LEU A 302 -0.80 13.55 -5.52
CA LEU A 302 -1.33 13.87 -6.84
C LEU A 302 -2.58 13.04 -7.10
N ILE A 303 -3.60 13.71 -7.66
CA ILE A 303 -4.71 13.03 -8.33
C ILE A 303 -4.47 13.13 -9.83
N VAL A 304 -4.50 12.01 -10.50
CA VAL A 304 -4.18 11.88 -11.92
C VAL A 304 -5.37 11.25 -12.64
N LEU A 305 -5.79 11.89 -13.71
CA LEU A 305 -6.71 11.32 -14.69
C LEU A 305 -5.99 11.22 -16.04
N ALA A 306 -5.94 10.02 -16.57
CA ALA A 306 -5.39 9.74 -17.90
C ALA A 306 -6.45 9.07 -18.77
N ILE A 307 -6.38 9.33 -20.08
CA ILE A 307 -7.30 8.78 -21.08
C ILE A 307 -6.53 7.94 -22.11
N HIS A 308 -7.23 6.96 -22.69
CA HIS A 308 -6.68 6.10 -23.73
C HIS A 308 -6.71 6.77 -25.10
#